data_bdf77c36c6b048c0c61e365baa72bde4
#
_entry.id   bdf77c36c6b048c0c61e365baa72bde4
#
_cell.length_a   1.000
_cell.length_b   1.000
_cell.length_c   1.000
_cell.angle_alpha   90.00
_cell.angle_beta   90.00
_cell.angle_gamma   90.00
#
_symmetry.space_group_name_H-M   'P 1'
#
loop_
_entity.id
_entity.type
_entity.pdbx_description
1 polymer ?
#
loop_
_entity_poly.entity_id
_entity_poly.type
_entity_poly.pdbx_seq_one_letter_code
_entity_poly.pdbx_strand_id
1 'polypeptide(L)'
;MMSLVAPTLQAFFTDRLARQRQVSPRTIASYRDTLRLLLCFAQTTTGKAPSTLDWDDLNEPLISAFLTHLETERHNSVRTRNLRLTAIRSLFRYAAYQHPEHAAVINRVLAMPAKRYEKRLISYLSAAEARALIHAPDQARWEGRRDRALLALTLQTGLRVSELVALNSGDIVLGTGAHVRCEEGKGRKQRAVPLTKPTQALLHAWLTERAGAPNDPLFPTRTGRRLSRDAVERRVATHAAAAADQCPSLRDKDLHPHVLRHSCAMSLLQAGVDTAVIALWMGHADIRSTAPYLHADLAIKERAMEMTTPTRVRPGRYRPPDSILAFLEDL
;
A
#
# COMPACT_ATOMS: atom_id res chain seq x y z
N MET A 1 24.95 -35.31 4.35
CA MET A 1 25.79 -34.10 4.14
C MET A 1 24.99 -32.92 4.70
N MET A 2 25.53 -32.15 5.64
CA MET A 2 24.80 -30.99 6.20
C MET A 2 24.65 -29.91 5.12
N SER A 3 23.42 -29.60 4.74
CA SER A 3 23.11 -28.53 3.77
C SER A 3 22.84 -27.22 4.52
N LEU A 4 23.89 -26.41 4.69
CA LEU A 4 23.82 -25.15 5.43
C LEU A 4 22.88 -24.13 4.75
N VAL A 5 22.12 -23.40 5.55
CA VAL A 5 21.22 -22.34 5.08
C VAL A 5 21.96 -21.14 4.54
N ALA A 6 23.15 -20.81 5.13
CA ALA A 6 23.86 -19.58 4.84
C ALA A 6 24.24 -19.37 3.36
N PRO A 7 24.81 -20.34 2.61
CA PRO A 7 25.12 -20.15 1.19
C PRO A 7 23.89 -19.88 0.34
N THR A 8 22.81 -20.62 0.58
CA THR A 8 21.54 -20.43 -0.15
C THR A 8 20.90 -19.09 0.16
N LEU A 9 20.98 -18.64 1.42
CA LEU A 9 20.49 -17.32 1.81
C LEU A 9 21.26 -16.20 1.09
N GLN A 10 22.59 -16.30 0.97
CA GLN A 10 23.40 -15.34 0.22
C GLN A 10 22.98 -15.32 -1.26
N ALA A 11 22.92 -16.48 -1.91
CA ALA A 11 22.49 -16.60 -3.30
C ALA A 11 21.05 -16.09 -3.52
N PHE A 12 20.15 -16.30 -2.56
CA PHE A 12 18.80 -15.76 -2.62
C PHE A 12 18.79 -14.23 -2.71
N PHE A 13 19.60 -13.53 -1.93
CA PHE A 13 19.68 -12.08 -2.01
C PHE A 13 20.42 -11.57 -3.24
N THR A 14 21.58 -12.16 -3.57
CA THR A 14 22.43 -11.69 -4.67
C THR A 14 21.90 -12.08 -6.04
N ASP A 15 21.54 -13.33 -6.22
CA ASP A 15 21.16 -13.85 -7.52
C ASP A 15 19.65 -13.79 -7.74
N ARG A 16 18.85 -14.36 -6.80
CA ARG A 16 17.40 -14.43 -7.00
C ARG A 16 16.71 -13.08 -6.91
N LEU A 17 16.94 -12.31 -5.83
CA LEU A 17 16.24 -11.04 -5.62
C LEU A 17 16.84 -9.89 -6.43
N ALA A 18 18.17 -9.71 -6.39
CA ALA A 18 18.82 -8.59 -7.03
C ALA A 18 18.97 -8.80 -8.55
N ARG A 19 19.57 -9.90 -9.01
CA ARG A 19 19.87 -10.11 -10.43
C ARG A 19 18.67 -10.60 -11.23
N GLN A 20 18.01 -11.71 -10.81
CA GLN A 20 16.96 -12.34 -11.62
C GLN A 20 15.63 -11.60 -11.53
N ARG A 21 15.19 -11.21 -10.32
CA ARG A 21 13.88 -10.59 -10.10
C ARG A 21 13.92 -9.07 -10.04
N GLN A 22 15.10 -8.48 -9.91
CA GLN A 22 15.30 -7.02 -9.82
C GLN A 22 14.28 -6.36 -8.88
N VAL A 23 14.05 -6.97 -7.71
CA VAL A 23 13.07 -6.44 -6.75
C VAL A 23 13.55 -5.13 -6.17
N SER A 24 12.59 -4.28 -5.73
CA SER A 24 12.93 -2.97 -5.19
C SER A 24 13.85 -3.07 -3.95
N PRO A 25 14.74 -2.08 -3.72
CA PRO A 25 15.58 -2.03 -2.52
C PRO A 25 14.76 -2.14 -1.23
N ARG A 26 13.55 -1.61 -1.20
CA ARG A 26 12.63 -1.70 -0.06
C ARG A 26 12.16 -3.14 0.19
N THR A 27 11.90 -3.91 -0.87
CA THR A 27 11.55 -5.33 -0.75
C THR A 27 12.73 -6.13 -0.21
N ILE A 28 13.95 -5.86 -0.72
CA ILE A 28 15.18 -6.48 -0.22
C ILE A 28 15.36 -6.18 1.27
N ALA A 29 15.22 -4.92 1.69
CA ALA A 29 15.32 -4.52 3.09
C ALA A 29 14.29 -5.24 3.98
N SER A 30 13.02 -5.31 3.55
CA SER A 30 11.96 -6.01 4.28
C SER A 30 12.23 -7.51 4.44
N TYR A 31 12.76 -8.16 3.40
CA TYR A 31 13.11 -9.57 3.45
C TYR A 31 14.34 -9.80 4.32
N ARG A 32 15.37 -8.95 4.18
CA ARG A 32 16.56 -8.97 5.04
C ARG A 32 16.17 -8.88 6.52
N ASP A 33 15.34 -7.91 6.88
CA ASP A 33 14.94 -7.68 8.27
C ASP A 33 14.13 -8.88 8.81
N THR A 34 13.27 -9.48 7.97
CA THR A 34 12.53 -10.69 8.35
C THR A 34 13.45 -11.86 8.60
N LEU A 35 14.36 -12.15 7.67
CA LEU A 35 15.25 -13.32 7.76
C LEU A 35 16.29 -13.14 8.86
N ARG A 36 16.78 -11.91 9.09
CA ARG A 36 17.63 -11.60 10.25
C ARG A 36 16.93 -11.93 11.56
N LEU A 37 15.68 -11.52 11.72
CA LEU A 37 14.91 -11.81 12.94
C LEU A 37 14.68 -13.32 13.11
N LEU A 38 14.39 -14.05 12.03
CA LEU A 38 14.23 -15.49 12.06
C LEU A 38 15.50 -16.20 12.50
N LEU A 39 16.66 -15.82 11.92
CA LEU A 39 17.94 -16.43 12.27
C LEU A 39 18.35 -16.14 13.70
N CYS A 40 18.13 -14.93 14.21
CA CYS A 40 18.35 -14.61 15.64
C CYS A 40 17.42 -15.45 16.55
N PHE A 41 16.16 -15.62 16.20
CA PHE A 41 15.23 -16.45 16.95
C PHE A 41 15.66 -17.94 16.92
N ALA A 42 16.07 -18.46 15.75
CA ALA A 42 16.57 -19.81 15.62
C ALA A 42 17.83 -20.04 16.49
N GLN A 43 18.76 -19.08 16.50
CA GLN A 43 19.95 -19.15 17.37
C GLN A 43 19.55 -19.24 18.85
N THR A 44 18.63 -18.40 19.31
CA THR A 44 18.16 -18.43 20.70
C THR A 44 17.49 -19.75 21.05
N THR A 45 16.74 -20.34 20.11
CA THR A 45 15.96 -21.56 20.35
C THR A 45 16.80 -22.83 20.24
N THR A 46 17.77 -22.88 19.28
CA THR A 46 18.55 -24.10 19.01
C THR A 46 19.94 -24.08 19.64
N GLY A 47 20.43 -22.91 20.06
CA GLY A 47 21.81 -22.72 20.51
C GLY A 47 22.84 -22.70 19.37
N LYS A 48 22.45 -22.94 18.10
CA LYS A 48 23.34 -22.96 16.96
C LYS A 48 23.56 -21.54 16.39
N ALA A 49 24.81 -21.25 16.01
CA ALA A 49 25.10 -19.99 15.33
C ALA A 49 24.35 -19.92 13.96
N PRO A 50 23.89 -18.75 13.48
CA PRO A 50 23.20 -18.61 12.19
C PRO A 50 23.98 -19.20 11.00
N SER A 51 25.30 -19.18 11.03
CA SER A 51 26.17 -19.74 9.98
C SER A 51 26.22 -21.27 9.95
N THR A 52 25.82 -21.92 11.04
CA THR A 52 25.83 -23.39 11.21
C THR A 52 24.45 -24.03 11.15
N LEU A 53 23.40 -23.22 10.96
CA LEU A 53 22.04 -23.72 10.78
C LEU A 53 21.91 -24.49 9.46
N ASP A 54 21.22 -25.63 9.50
CA ASP A 54 20.80 -26.37 8.32
C ASP A 54 19.28 -26.24 8.07
N TRP A 55 18.78 -26.86 7.01
CA TRP A 55 17.37 -26.76 6.65
C TRP A 55 16.46 -27.51 7.63
N ASP A 56 16.93 -28.52 8.32
CA ASP A 56 16.16 -29.26 9.32
C ASP A 56 15.99 -28.46 10.61
N ASP A 57 16.91 -27.55 10.91
CA ASP A 57 16.77 -26.61 12.01
C ASP A 57 15.66 -25.56 11.74
N LEU A 58 15.44 -25.16 10.48
CA LEU A 58 14.40 -24.21 10.10
C LEU A 58 13.08 -24.92 9.72
N ASN A 59 12.68 -25.89 10.53
CA ASN A 59 11.47 -26.67 10.31
C ASN A 59 10.17 -25.90 10.63
N GLU A 60 9.02 -26.48 10.28
CA GLU A 60 7.70 -25.89 10.50
C GLU A 60 7.44 -25.51 11.97
N PRO A 61 7.73 -26.38 13.00
CA PRO A 61 7.54 -25.99 14.40
C PRO A 61 8.33 -24.76 14.80
N LEU A 62 9.60 -24.63 14.41
CA LEU A 62 10.41 -23.45 14.70
C LEU A 62 9.86 -22.19 14.02
N ILE A 63 9.48 -22.29 12.76
CA ILE A 63 8.87 -21.15 12.02
C ILE A 63 7.53 -20.76 12.67
N SER A 64 6.72 -21.73 13.10
CA SER A 64 5.46 -21.46 13.81
C SER A 64 5.69 -20.74 15.12
N ALA A 65 6.65 -21.21 15.93
CA ALA A 65 7.05 -20.56 17.18
C ALA A 65 7.58 -19.13 16.95
N PHE A 66 8.40 -18.93 15.91
CA PHE A 66 8.86 -17.59 15.51
C PHE A 66 7.70 -16.65 15.18
N LEU A 67 6.73 -17.11 14.39
CA LEU A 67 5.58 -16.31 14.00
C LEU A 67 4.70 -15.97 15.21
N THR A 68 4.58 -16.88 16.20
CA THR A 68 3.90 -16.63 17.47
C THR A 68 4.67 -15.60 18.30
N HIS A 69 5.98 -15.76 18.46
CA HIS A 69 6.85 -14.78 19.14
C HIS A 69 6.71 -13.37 18.57
N LEU A 70 6.57 -13.24 17.22
CA LEU A 70 6.35 -11.93 16.60
C LEU A 70 5.03 -11.28 17.04
N GLU A 71 3.98 -12.06 17.28
CA GLU A 71 2.68 -11.56 17.72
C GLU A 71 2.66 -11.27 19.23
N THR A 72 3.15 -12.19 20.06
CA THR A 72 3.07 -12.10 21.53
C THR A 72 4.11 -11.16 22.12
N GLU A 73 5.38 -11.32 21.75
CA GLU A 73 6.50 -10.57 22.37
C GLU A 73 6.80 -9.26 21.63
N ARG A 74 6.63 -9.25 20.29
CA ARG A 74 6.94 -8.07 19.49
C ARG A 74 5.69 -7.28 19.05
N HIS A 75 4.52 -7.69 19.51
CA HIS A 75 3.23 -7.03 19.23
C HIS A 75 2.96 -6.73 17.74
N ASN A 76 3.44 -7.60 16.87
CA ASN A 76 3.21 -7.44 15.44
C ASN A 76 1.75 -7.76 15.09
N SER A 77 1.14 -6.94 14.25
CA SER A 77 -0.18 -7.25 13.70
C SER A 77 -0.16 -8.53 12.86
N VAL A 78 -1.30 -9.21 12.75
CA VAL A 78 -1.47 -10.40 11.89
C VAL A 78 -1.06 -10.11 10.45
N ARG A 79 -1.30 -8.89 9.95
CA ARG A 79 -0.85 -8.46 8.63
C ARG A 79 0.68 -8.46 8.52
N THR A 80 1.38 -7.92 9.51
CA THR A 80 2.86 -7.90 9.54
C THR A 80 3.42 -9.31 9.66
N ARG A 81 2.83 -10.16 10.52
CA ARG A 81 3.17 -11.57 10.64
C ARG A 81 3.05 -12.30 9.30
N ASN A 82 1.96 -12.10 8.56
CA ASN A 82 1.74 -12.71 7.26
C ASN A 82 2.70 -12.20 6.18
N LEU A 83 3.09 -10.92 6.21
CA LEU A 83 4.13 -10.38 5.32
C LEU A 83 5.49 -11.06 5.59
N ARG A 84 5.83 -11.31 6.86
CA ARG A 84 7.07 -12.01 7.22
C ARG A 84 7.01 -13.47 6.78
N LEU A 85 5.89 -14.17 6.95
CA LEU A 85 5.69 -15.52 6.40
C LEU A 85 5.88 -15.54 4.88
N THR A 86 5.43 -14.51 4.17
CA THR A 86 5.64 -14.39 2.71
C THR A 86 7.13 -14.30 2.35
N ALA A 87 7.93 -13.56 3.11
CA ALA A 87 9.37 -13.47 2.91
C ALA A 87 10.06 -14.83 3.16
N ILE A 88 9.69 -15.52 4.26
CA ILE A 88 10.18 -16.87 4.58
C ILE A 88 9.84 -17.84 3.46
N ARG A 89 8.59 -17.91 3.04
CA ARG A 89 8.16 -18.77 1.93
C ARG A 89 8.88 -18.45 0.62
N SER A 90 9.26 -17.21 0.37
CA SER A 90 10.03 -16.83 -0.83
C SER A 90 11.42 -17.43 -0.80
N LEU A 91 12.10 -17.46 0.36
CA LEU A 91 13.37 -18.17 0.54
C LEU A 91 13.20 -19.68 0.37
N PHE A 92 12.22 -20.28 1.02
CA PHE A 92 11.97 -21.72 0.96
C PHE A 92 11.60 -22.20 -0.45
N ARG A 93 10.84 -21.42 -1.23
CA ARG A 93 10.61 -21.71 -2.66
C ARG A 93 11.89 -21.69 -3.48
N TYR A 94 12.82 -20.82 -3.16
CA TYR A 94 14.13 -20.78 -3.82
C TYR A 94 14.97 -22.00 -3.41
N ALA A 95 14.99 -22.35 -2.14
CA ALA A 95 15.68 -23.50 -1.60
C ALA A 95 15.15 -24.85 -2.17
N ALA A 96 13.86 -24.95 -2.43
CA ALA A 96 13.25 -26.17 -2.96
C ALA A 96 13.88 -26.68 -4.27
N TYR A 97 14.43 -25.78 -5.09
CA TYR A 97 15.13 -26.15 -6.33
C TYR A 97 16.59 -26.57 -6.10
N GLN A 98 17.18 -26.18 -4.97
CA GLN A 98 18.60 -26.42 -4.69
C GLN A 98 18.83 -27.57 -3.71
N HIS A 99 17.82 -27.87 -2.89
CA HIS A 99 17.91 -28.83 -1.80
C HIS A 99 16.75 -29.84 -1.85
N PRO A 100 16.70 -30.71 -2.90
CA PRO A 100 15.64 -31.73 -2.99
C PRO A 100 15.68 -32.72 -1.84
N GLU A 101 16.84 -32.94 -1.21
CA GLU A 101 17.02 -33.78 -0.02
C GLU A 101 16.20 -33.29 1.19
N HIS A 102 15.92 -31.99 1.29
CA HIS A 102 15.12 -31.38 2.35
C HIS A 102 13.67 -31.08 1.92
N ALA A 103 13.20 -31.67 0.83
CA ALA A 103 11.87 -31.39 0.25
C ALA A 103 10.73 -31.56 1.26
N ALA A 104 10.80 -32.53 2.18
CA ALA A 104 9.78 -32.75 3.20
C ALA A 104 9.66 -31.56 4.17
N VAL A 105 10.77 -31.04 4.68
CA VAL A 105 10.79 -29.87 5.59
C VAL A 105 10.35 -28.62 4.85
N ILE A 106 10.89 -28.39 3.66
CA ILE A 106 10.57 -27.24 2.82
C ILE A 106 9.06 -27.19 2.49
N ASN A 107 8.47 -28.32 2.08
CA ASN A 107 7.05 -28.37 1.74
C ASN A 107 6.13 -28.11 2.94
N ARG A 108 6.49 -28.58 4.15
CA ARG A 108 5.74 -28.27 5.38
C ARG A 108 5.71 -26.76 5.64
N VAL A 109 6.85 -26.08 5.53
CA VAL A 109 6.92 -24.61 5.70
C VAL A 109 6.15 -23.88 4.60
N LEU A 110 6.20 -24.34 3.36
CA LEU A 110 5.44 -23.76 2.26
C LEU A 110 3.92 -23.94 2.42
N ALA A 111 3.49 -25.04 3.05
CA ALA A 111 2.08 -25.33 3.33
C ALA A 111 1.50 -24.53 4.51
N MET A 112 2.32 -23.93 5.38
CA MET A 112 1.82 -23.16 6.54
C MET A 112 0.79 -22.11 6.10
N PRO A 113 -0.42 -22.02 6.69
CA PRO A 113 -1.43 -21.05 6.26
C PRO A 113 -1.12 -19.63 6.75
N ALA A 114 -1.51 -18.64 5.96
CA ALA A 114 -1.59 -17.27 6.46
C ALA A 114 -2.81 -17.14 7.40
N LYS A 115 -2.67 -16.43 8.52
CA LYS A 115 -3.80 -16.14 9.41
C LYS A 115 -4.81 -15.23 8.72
N ARG A 116 -6.10 -15.50 8.88
CA ARG A 116 -7.17 -14.58 8.48
C ARG A 116 -7.13 -13.34 9.37
N TYR A 117 -7.43 -12.19 8.83
CA TYR A 117 -7.57 -10.94 9.57
C TYR A 117 -8.65 -10.08 8.93
N GLU A 118 -9.32 -9.31 9.75
CA GLU A 118 -10.33 -8.37 9.26
C GLU A 118 -9.67 -7.24 8.46
N LYS A 119 -10.18 -7.02 7.27
CA LYS A 119 -9.79 -5.86 6.47
C LYS A 119 -10.62 -4.67 6.96
N ARG A 120 -9.96 -3.70 7.60
CA ARG A 120 -10.61 -2.43 7.94
C ARG A 120 -11.17 -1.78 6.68
N LEU A 121 -12.35 -1.19 6.79
CA LEU A 121 -12.91 -0.35 5.73
C LEU A 121 -11.91 0.76 5.41
N ILE A 122 -11.82 1.11 4.13
CA ILE A 122 -10.92 2.16 3.67
C ILE A 122 -11.47 3.50 4.19
N SER A 123 -10.66 4.24 4.95
CA SER A 123 -10.94 5.62 5.29
C SER A 123 -10.71 6.50 4.06
N TYR A 124 -11.64 7.40 3.78
CA TYR A 124 -11.55 8.41 2.72
C TYR A 124 -12.27 9.70 3.13
N LEU A 125 -12.00 10.77 2.41
CA LEU A 125 -12.58 12.09 2.65
C LEU A 125 -13.80 12.29 1.75
N SER A 126 -14.87 12.82 2.32
CA SER A 126 -15.97 13.41 1.57
C SER A 126 -15.52 14.66 0.80
N ALA A 127 -16.34 15.13 -0.14
CA ALA A 127 -16.03 16.37 -0.87
C ALA A 127 -15.92 17.59 0.05
N ALA A 128 -16.68 17.65 1.14
CA ALA A 128 -16.62 18.72 2.14
C ALA A 128 -15.31 18.66 2.93
N GLU A 129 -14.93 17.49 3.41
CA GLU A 129 -13.68 17.27 4.15
C GLU A 129 -12.44 17.54 3.28
N ALA A 130 -12.46 17.11 2.03
CA ALA A 130 -11.38 17.38 1.07
C ALA A 130 -11.21 18.90 0.83
N ARG A 131 -12.31 19.64 0.68
CA ARG A 131 -12.28 21.11 0.57
C ARG A 131 -11.74 21.75 1.84
N ALA A 132 -12.22 21.37 3.02
CA ALA A 132 -11.73 21.89 4.28
C ALA A 132 -10.22 21.68 4.43
N LEU A 133 -9.72 20.50 4.10
CA LEU A 133 -8.30 20.18 4.14
C LEU A 133 -7.46 21.05 3.17
N ILE A 134 -7.94 21.28 1.94
CA ILE A 134 -7.24 22.13 0.95
C ILE A 134 -7.20 23.60 1.41
N HIS A 135 -8.18 24.06 2.17
CA HIS A 135 -8.25 25.45 2.65
C HIS A 135 -7.57 25.68 4.00
N ALA A 136 -7.25 24.64 4.75
CA ALA A 136 -6.63 24.72 6.07
C ALA A 136 -5.21 25.38 6.09
N PRO A 137 -4.34 25.21 5.06
CA PRO A 137 -3.03 25.84 5.06
C PRO A 137 -3.12 27.38 5.05
N ASP A 138 -2.36 28.05 5.94
CA ASP A 138 -2.29 29.50 6.03
C ASP A 138 -1.70 30.14 4.75
N GLN A 139 -2.54 30.84 4.01
CA GLN A 139 -2.17 31.45 2.72
C GLN A 139 -1.29 32.69 2.86
N ALA A 140 -1.15 33.28 4.05
CA ALA A 140 -0.20 34.36 4.30
C ALA A 140 1.25 33.88 4.29
N ARG A 141 1.45 32.58 4.55
CA ARG A 141 2.78 31.94 4.62
C ARG A 141 3.13 31.22 3.31
N TRP A 142 4.38 31.31 2.94
CA TRP A 142 4.91 30.59 1.77
C TRP A 142 4.68 29.07 1.86
N GLU A 143 4.95 28.47 3.04
CA GLU A 143 4.70 27.06 3.28
C GLU A 143 3.22 26.69 3.12
N GLY A 144 2.32 27.56 3.56
CA GLY A 144 0.88 27.31 3.42
C GLY A 144 0.43 27.31 1.97
N ARG A 145 0.92 28.25 1.13
CA ARG A 145 0.61 28.27 -0.30
C ARG A 145 1.16 27.04 -1.02
N ARG A 146 2.40 26.63 -0.68
CA ARG A 146 2.97 25.36 -1.17
C ARG A 146 2.11 24.16 -0.76
N ASP A 147 1.76 24.07 0.52
CA ASP A 147 1.04 22.92 1.07
C ASP A 147 -0.39 22.83 0.52
N ARG A 148 -1.04 23.97 0.25
CA ARG A 148 -2.33 24.01 -0.44
C ARG A 148 -2.25 23.42 -1.84
N ALA A 149 -1.25 23.82 -2.63
CA ALA A 149 -1.03 23.27 -3.96
C ALA A 149 -0.70 21.74 -3.92
N LEU A 150 0.11 21.33 -2.93
CA LEU A 150 0.45 19.93 -2.69
C LEU A 150 -0.78 19.09 -2.35
N LEU A 151 -1.64 19.55 -1.44
CA LEU A 151 -2.86 18.85 -1.02
C LEU A 151 -3.85 18.75 -2.18
N ALA A 152 -4.07 19.85 -2.92
CA ALA A 152 -4.96 19.87 -4.08
C ALA A 152 -4.49 18.88 -5.16
N LEU A 153 -3.20 18.88 -5.50
CA LEU A 153 -2.62 17.96 -6.47
C LEU A 153 -2.79 16.51 -6.00
N THR A 154 -2.48 16.23 -4.73
CA THR A 154 -2.55 14.86 -4.18
C THR A 154 -3.99 14.32 -4.19
N LEU A 155 -4.96 15.12 -3.76
CA LEU A 155 -6.37 14.74 -3.71
C LEU A 155 -6.98 14.54 -5.10
N GLN A 156 -6.56 15.35 -6.09
CA GLN A 156 -7.10 15.24 -7.44
C GLN A 156 -6.45 14.09 -8.23
N THR A 157 -5.14 13.87 -8.07
CA THR A 157 -4.39 12.92 -8.90
C THR A 157 -4.19 11.55 -8.26
N GLY A 158 -4.31 11.47 -6.93
CA GLY A 158 -4.08 10.23 -6.18
C GLY A 158 -2.64 9.72 -6.25
N LEU A 159 -1.65 10.59 -6.47
CA LEU A 159 -0.24 10.24 -6.50
C LEU A 159 0.19 9.54 -5.20
N ARG A 160 1.09 8.56 -5.32
CA ARG A 160 1.76 8.00 -4.13
C ARG A 160 2.68 9.07 -3.53
N VAL A 161 2.83 9.07 -2.21
CA VAL A 161 3.73 10.05 -1.54
C VAL A 161 5.15 10.02 -2.13
N SER A 162 5.63 8.85 -2.56
CA SER A 162 6.93 8.72 -3.22
C SER A 162 6.98 9.37 -4.61
N GLU A 163 5.89 9.31 -5.37
CA GLU A 163 5.74 9.97 -6.66
C GLU A 163 5.64 11.48 -6.44
N LEU A 164 4.80 11.91 -5.49
CA LEU A 164 4.60 13.33 -5.15
C LEU A 164 5.91 14.05 -4.77
N VAL A 165 6.71 13.45 -3.88
CA VAL A 165 7.99 14.05 -3.47
C VAL A 165 9.06 14.00 -4.55
N ALA A 166 8.93 13.11 -5.53
CA ALA A 166 9.87 13.00 -6.65
C ALA A 166 9.60 14.02 -7.77
N LEU A 167 8.40 14.63 -7.82
CA LEU A 167 8.03 15.57 -8.87
C LEU A 167 8.98 16.78 -8.94
N ASN A 168 9.30 17.16 -10.16
CA ASN A 168 9.95 18.42 -10.53
C ASN A 168 8.92 19.41 -11.05
N SER A 169 9.28 20.69 -11.12
CA SER A 169 8.43 21.73 -11.70
C SER A 169 8.07 21.45 -13.17
N GLY A 170 9.02 20.92 -13.96
CA GLY A 170 8.83 20.56 -15.35
C GLY A 170 7.91 19.35 -15.58
N ASP A 171 7.51 18.62 -14.53
CA ASP A 171 6.54 17.52 -14.63
C ASP A 171 5.09 18.02 -14.69
N ILE A 172 4.87 19.30 -14.41
CA ILE A 172 3.57 19.96 -14.52
C ILE A 172 3.47 20.65 -15.88
N VAL A 173 2.54 20.18 -16.69
CA VAL A 173 2.17 20.81 -17.97
C VAL A 173 0.85 21.56 -17.74
N LEU A 174 0.86 22.87 -17.96
CA LEU A 174 -0.30 23.75 -17.83
C LEU A 174 -0.83 24.16 -19.19
N GLY A 175 -2.05 24.71 -19.25
CA GLY A 175 -2.71 25.13 -20.48
C GLY A 175 -3.54 24.03 -21.15
N THR A 176 -3.55 23.99 -22.47
CA THR A 176 -4.30 22.96 -23.22
C THR A 176 -3.74 21.57 -22.95
N GLY A 177 -4.61 20.63 -22.51
CA GLY A 177 -4.17 19.27 -22.18
C GLY A 177 -3.37 19.19 -20.88
N ALA A 178 -3.61 20.11 -19.93
CA ALA A 178 -2.89 20.17 -18.67
C ALA A 178 -2.87 18.84 -17.91
N HIS A 179 -1.68 18.42 -17.52
CA HIS A 179 -1.47 17.14 -16.83
C HIS A 179 -0.20 17.17 -15.95
N VAL A 180 -0.11 16.23 -15.03
CA VAL A 180 1.14 15.90 -14.33
C VAL A 180 1.74 14.64 -14.93
N ARG A 181 3.03 14.68 -15.25
CA ARG A 181 3.81 13.51 -15.67
C ARG A 181 4.39 12.81 -14.44
N CYS A 182 4.18 11.51 -14.36
CA CYS A 182 4.72 10.68 -13.28
C CYS A 182 5.72 9.70 -13.88
N GLU A 183 7.00 9.90 -13.64
CA GLU A 183 8.06 9.11 -14.27
C GLU A 183 8.35 7.78 -13.61
N GLU A 184 7.92 7.49 -12.37
CA GLU A 184 8.15 6.19 -11.77
C GLU A 184 7.07 5.75 -10.78
N GLY A 185 6.21 4.84 -11.26
CA GLY A 185 5.56 3.85 -10.41
C GLY A 185 6.34 2.54 -10.39
N LYS A 186 5.94 1.59 -9.56
CA LYS A 186 6.45 0.22 -9.52
C LYS A 186 6.36 -0.40 -10.93
N GLY A 187 7.52 -0.61 -11.61
CA GLY A 187 7.59 -1.17 -12.97
C GLY A 187 7.97 -0.17 -14.07
N ARG A 188 8.50 1.03 -13.78
CA ARG A 188 8.97 2.04 -14.74
C ARG A 188 7.93 2.48 -15.78
N LYS A 189 6.64 2.41 -15.47
CA LYS A 189 5.57 2.87 -16.36
C LYS A 189 5.33 4.36 -16.12
N GLN A 190 5.65 5.16 -17.11
CA GLN A 190 5.26 6.57 -17.16
C GLN A 190 3.74 6.68 -17.30
N ARG A 191 3.14 7.63 -16.62
CA ARG A 191 1.74 7.98 -16.80
C ARG A 191 1.53 9.49 -16.72
N ALA A 192 0.58 9.98 -17.47
CA ALA A 192 0.07 11.35 -17.36
C ALA A 192 -1.28 11.31 -16.66
N VAL A 193 -1.48 12.20 -15.68
CA VAL A 193 -2.75 12.36 -14.99
C VAL A 193 -3.27 13.78 -15.29
N PRO A 194 -4.46 13.93 -15.91
CA PRO A 194 -5.01 15.24 -16.26
C PRO A 194 -5.28 16.09 -15.01
N LEU A 195 -5.17 17.42 -15.18
CA LEU A 195 -5.39 18.40 -14.11
C LEU A 195 -6.68 19.18 -14.33
N THR A 196 -7.51 19.28 -13.29
CA THR A 196 -8.70 20.13 -13.31
C THR A 196 -8.34 21.62 -13.28
N LYS A 197 -9.20 22.48 -13.83
CA LYS A 197 -8.99 23.94 -13.84
C LYS A 197 -8.64 24.53 -12.46
N PRO A 198 -9.34 24.17 -11.35
CA PRO A 198 -8.97 24.66 -10.02
C PRO A 198 -7.57 24.25 -9.58
N THR A 199 -7.16 23.00 -9.84
CA THR A 199 -5.81 22.51 -9.50
C THR A 199 -4.75 23.19 -10.37
N GLN A 200 -5.04 23.43 -11.65
CA GLN A 200 -4.15 24.19 -12.55
C GLN A 200 -3.91 25.61 -12.01
N ALA A 201 -4.96 26.31 -11.59
CA ALA A 201 -4.84 27.68 -11.04
C ALA A 201 -3.93 27.71 -9.80
N LEU A 202 -4.11 26.75 -8.88
CA LEU A 202 -3.26 26.65 -7.68
C LEU A 202 -1.81 26.33 -8.03
N LEU A 203 -1.58 25.41 -8.97
CA LEU A 203 -0.23 25.04 -9.40
C LEU A 203 0.43 26.17 -10.19
N HIS A 204 -0.31 26.90 -11.01
CA HIS A 204 0.21 28.08 -11.73
C HIS A 204 0.67 29.16 -10.76
N ALA A 205 -0.18 29.52 -9.79
CA ALA A 205 0.18 30.50 -8.76
C ALA A 205 1.42 30.05 -7.96
N TRP A 206 1.47 28.78 -7.57
CA TRP A 206 2.62 28.23 -6.87
C TRP A 206 3.91 28.22 -7.70
N LEU A 207 3.85 27.78 -8.95
CA LEU A 207 5.00 27.77 -9.85
C LEU A 207 5.53 29.17 -10.14
N THR A 208 4.65 30.17 -10.31
CA THR A 208 5.02 31.58 -10.48
C THR A 208 5.74 32.12 -9.25
N GLU A 209 5.21 31.85 -8.05
CA GLU A 209 5.80 32.30 -6.79
C GLU A 209 7.17 31.68 -6.51
N ARG A 210 7.30 30.36 -6.75
CA ARG A 210 8.56 29.69 -6.43
C ARG A 210 9.69 29.99 -7.41
N ALA A 211 9.39 30.41 -8.65
CA ALA A 211 10.32 30.88 -9.69
C ALA A 211 11.55 29.95 -9.90
N GLY A 212 11.37 28.61 -9.85
CA GLY A 212 12.46 27.65 -9.96
C GLY A 212 12.64 27.06 -11.38
N ALA A 213 13.78 26.42 -11.62
CA ALA A 213 14.06 25.71 -12.86
C ALA A 213 13.17 24.47 -13.03
N PRO A 214 12.98 23.96 -14.29
CA PRO A 214 12.16 22.77 -14.55
C PRO A 214 12.60 21.54 -13.77
N ASN A 215 13.89 21.36 -13.51
CA ASN A 215 14.44 20.22 -12.78
C ASN A 215 14.43 20.37 -11.26
N ASP A 216 13.99 21.51 -10.76
CA ASP A 216 13.88 21.73 -9.31
C ASP A 216 12.67 21.00 -8.73
N PRO A 217 12.73 20.57 -7.46
CA PRO A 217 11.59 19.92 -6.80
C PRO A 217 10.33 20.78 -6.89
N LEU A 218 9.18 20.17 -7.24
CA LEU A 218 7.91 20.89 -7.33
C LEU A 218 7.52 21.49 -5.97
N PHE A 219 7.69 20.75 -4.88
CA PHE A 219 7.38 21.17 -3.51
C PHE A 219 8.66 21.14 -2.63
N PRO A 220 9.50 22.16 -2.70
CA PRO A 220 10.74 22.22 -1.93
C PRO A 220 10.51 22.59 -0.46
N THR A 221 11.54 22.37 0.36
CA THR A 221 11.73 23.07 1.63
C THR A 221 12.14 24.52 1.38
N ARG A 222 12.18 25.38 2.42
CA ARG A 222 12.73 26.74 2.30
C ARG A 222 14.18 26.79 1.80
N THR A 223 14.93 25.71 2.01
CA THR A 223 16.32 25.60 1.53
C THR A 223 16.43 24.99 0.13
N GLY A 224 15.33 24.87 -0.63
CA GLY A 224 15.31 24.34 -1.98
C GLY A 224 15.36 22.79 -2.08
N ARG A 225 15.54 22.08 -0.96
CA ARG A 225 15.62 20.61 -0.96
C ARG A 225 14.23 19.98 -1.07
N ARG A 226 14.16 18.75 -1.62
CA ARG A 226 12.92 17.95 -1.67
C ARG A 226 12.34 17.72 -0.29
N LEU A 227 11.02 17.73 -0.16
CA LEU A 227 10.34 17.24 1.02
C LEU A 227 10.59 15.73 1.17
N SER A 228 10.80 15.27 2.41
CA SER A 228 10.76 13.84 2.71
C SER A 228 9.32 13.33 2.80
N ARG A 229 9.12 12.01 2.70
CA ARG A 229 7.80 11.39 2.91
C ARG A 229 7.21 11.73 4.27
N ASP A 230 8.04 11.62 5.33
CA ASP A 230 7.63 11.95 6.70
C ASP A 230 7.29 13.42 6.86
N ALA A 231 7.96 14.31 6.09
CA ALA A 231 7.61 15.72 6.08
C ALA A 231 6.23 15.96 5.44
N VAL A 232 5.87 15.24 4.38
CA VAL A 232 4.54 15.31 3.77
C VAL A 232 3.49 14.74 4.74
N GLU A 233 3.76 13.61 5.38
CA GLU A 233 2.87 12.98 6.35
C GLU A 233 2.55 13.92 7.52
N ARG A 234 3.58 14.53 8.14
CA ARG A 234 3.39 15.53 9.19
C ARG A 234 2.55 16.72 8.73
N ARG A 235 2.73 17.22 7.49
CA ARG A 235 1.93 18.33 6.95
C ARG A 235 0.48 17.95 6.77
N VAL A 236 0.21 16.75 6.23
CA VAL A 236 -1.16 16.23 6.13
C VAL A 236 -1.83 16.18 7.50
N ALA A 237 -1.14 15.65 8.52
CA ALA A 237 -1.66 15.58 9.88
C ALA A 237 -1.90 16.99 10.49
N THR A 238 -0.94 17.92 10.32
CA THR A 238 -1.08 19.30 10.82
C THR A 238 -2.27 20.04 10.19
N HIS A 239 -2.41 19.94 8.86
CA HIS A 239 -3.53 20.58 8.16
C HIS A 239 -4.87 19.89 8.40
N ALA A 240 -4.87 18.57 8.66
CA ALA A 240 -6.04 17.84 9.09
C ALA A 240 -6.55 18.32 10.44
N ALA A 241 -5.66 18.50 11.41
CA ALA A 241 -6.00 19.05 12.72
C ALA A 241 -6.60 20.45 12.60
N ALA A 242 -5.98 21.35 11.80
CA ALA A 242 -6.51 22.69 11.56
C ALA A 242 -7.86 22.68 10.81
N ALA A 243 -8.04 21.77 9.85
CA ALA A 243 -9.30 21.63 9.12
C ALA A 243 -10.44 21.12 10.01
N ALA A 244 -10.14 20.35 11.07
CA ALA A 244 -11.12 19.78 11.99
C ALA A 244 -11.90 20.84 12.79
N ASP A 245 -11.38 22.07 12.91
CA ASP A 245 -12.09 23.19 13.54
C ASP A 245 -13.30 23.64 12.69
N GLN A 246 -13.17 23.57 11.37
CA GLN A 246 -14.25 23.90 10.43
C GLN A 246 -15.05 22.69 9.96
N CYS A 247 -14.48 21.48 10.05
CA CYS A 247 -15.08 20.24 9.64
C CYS A 247 -14.85 19.15 10.71
N PRO A 248 -15.69 19.09 11.77
CA PRO A 248 -15.47 18.21 12.94
C PRO A 248 -15.36 16.74 12.64
N SER A 249 -15.95 16.25 11.52
CA SER A 249 -15.86 14.85 11.10
C SER A 249 -14.42 14.39 10.77
N LEU A 250 -13.49 15.34 10.62
CA LEU A 250 -12.06 15.04 10.42
C LEU A 250 -11.35 14.57 11.70
N ARG A 251 -11.92 14.86 12.90
CA ARG A 251 -11.32 14.47 14.19
C ARG A 251 -11.18 12.97 14.38
N ASP A 252 -12.12 12.22 13.82
CA ASP A 252 -12.18 10.76 13.96
C ASP A 252 -11.40 10.02 12.86
N LYS A 253 -10.70 10.77 11.99
CA LYS A 253 -9.96 10.20 10.86
C LYS A 253 -8.46 10.32 11.04
N ASP A 254 -7.76 9.19 10.98
CA ASP A 254 -6.29 9.16 10.90
C ASP A 254 -5.84 9.51 9.47
N LEU A 255 -5.56 10.82 9.25
CA LEU A 255 -5.24 11.33 7.92
C LEU A 255 -3.75 11.24 7.63
N HIS A 256 -3.44 10.50 6.60
CA HIS A 256 -2.09 10.34 6.05
C HIS A 256 -2.16 10.29 4.49
N PRO A 257 -1.03 10.41 3.77
CA PRO A 257 -1.06 10.50 2.30
C PRO A 257 -1.81 9.39 1.57
N HIS A 258 -1.88 8.18 2.13
CA HIS A 258 -2.66 7.10 1.54
C HIS A 258 -4.18 7.34 1.61
N VAL A 259 -4.67 8.00 2.67
CA VAL A 259 -6.09 8.38 2.76
C VAL A 259 -6.45 9.38 1.68
N LEU A 260 -5.58 10.35 1.38
CA LEU A 260 -5.81 11.31 0.28
C LEU A 260 -5.88 10.58 -1.07
N ARG A 261 -5.00 9.60 -1.28
CA ARG A 261 -5.03 8.76 -2.47
C ARG A 261 -6.31 7.91 -2.55
N HIS A 262 -6.78 7.34 -1.43
CA HIS A 262 -8.04 6.62 -1.36
C HIS A 262 -9.22 7.53 -1.67
N SER A 263 -9.19 8.78 -1.17
CA SER A 263 -10.22 9.78 -1.44
C SER A 263 -10.32 10.13 -2.93
N CYS A 264 -9.17 10.25 -3.63
CA CYS A 264 -9.16 10.41 -5.08
C CYS A 264 -9.86 9.23 -5.78
N ALA A 265 -9.49 7.99 -5.44
CA ALA A 265 -10.09 6.80 -6.05
C ALA A 265 -11.60 6.71 -5.78
N MET A 266 -12.02 7.00 -4.54
CA MET A 266 -13.45 7.01 -4.15
C MET A 266 -14.22 8.11 -4.87
N SER A 267 -13.65 9.31 -5.00
CA SER A 267 -14.28 10.41 -5.75
C SER A 267 -14.52 10.06 -7.23
N LEU A 268 -13.52 9.42 -7.88
CA LEU A 268 -13.68 8.93 -9.26
C LEU A 268 -14.76 7.84 -9.35
N LEU A 269 -14.76 6.91 -8.40
CA LEU A 269 -15.73 5.81 -8.37
C LEU A 269 -17.16 6.33 -8.16
N GLN A 270 -17.36 7.30 -7.25
CA GLN A 270 -18.64 7.96 -6.98
C GLN A 270 -19.13 8.79 -8.18
N ALA A 271 -18.20 9.32 -8.97
CA ALA A 271 -18.50 9.99 -10.25
C ALA A 271 -18.87 9.00 -11.38
N GLY A 272 -18.88 7.70 -11.12
CA GLY A 272 -19.23 6.67 -12.11
C GLY A 272 -18.10 6.28 -13.06
N VAL A 273 -16.85 6.64 -12.75
CA VAL A 273 -15.68 6.27 -13.58
C VAL A 273 -15.44 4.76 -13.47
N ASP A 274 -15.20 4.11 -14.61
CA ASP A 274 -14.92 2.68 -14.66
C ASP A 274 -13.66 2.29 -13.85
N THR A 275 -13.71 1.14 -13.18
CA THR A 275 -12.63 0.68 -12.30
C THR A 275 -11.32 0.42 -13.02
N ALA A 276 -11.34 0.05 -14.31
CA ALA A 276 -10.13 -0.10 -15.11
C ALA A 276 -9.49 1.27 -15.40
N VAL A 277 -10.30 2.30 -15.65
CA VAL A 277 -9.82 3.68 -15.81
C VAL A 277 -9.24 4.20 -14.49
N ILE A 278 -9.90 3.93 -13.36
CA ILE A 278 -9.37 4.27 -12.02
C ILE A 278 -8.02 3.57 -11.79
N ALA A 279 -7.89 2.28 -12.14
CA ALA A 279 -6.64 1.55 -12.00
C ALA A 279 -5.50 2.19 -12.84
N LEU A 280 -5.79 2.60 -14.07
CA LEU A 280 -4.83 3.32 -14.93
C LEU A 280 -4.47 4.68 -14.34
N TRP A 281 -5.46 5.47 -13.91
CA TRP A 281 -5.28 6.77 -13.25
C TRP A 281 -4.35 6.66 -12.05
N MET A 282 -4.63 5.69 -11.19
CA MET A 282 -3.88 5.44 -9.97
C MET A 282 -2.50 4.80 -10.20
N GLY A 283 -2.22 4.29 -11.40
CA GLY A 283 -1.02 3.51 -11.69
C GLY A 283 -0.96 2.22 -10.87
N HIS A 284 -2.07 1.48 -10.82
CA HIS A 284 -2.12 0.16 -10.23
C HIS A 284 -1.54 -0.86 -11.21
N ALA A 285 -0.59 -1.68 -10.74
CA ALA A 285 -0.03 -2.77 -11.54
C ALA A 285 -1.03 -3.92 -11.75
N ASP A 286 -2.03 -4.04 -10.84
CA ASP A 286 -3.08 -5.06 -10.84
C ASP A 286 -4.42 -4.38 -10.50
N ILE A 287 -5.43 -4.63 -11.31
CA ILE A 287 -6.80 -4.12 -11.11
C ILE A 287 -7.39 -4.55 -9.77
N ARG A 288 -6.95 -5.70 -9.24
CA ARG A 288 -7.33 -6.18 -7.89
C ARG A 288 -6.99 -5.18 -6.79
N SER A 289 -6.02 -4.29 -7.02
CA SER A 289 -5.70 -3.19 -6.08
C SER A 289 -6.81 -2.13 -6.00
N THR A 290 -7.75 -2.13 -6.96
CA THR A 290 -8.92 -1.23 -6.98
C THR A 290 -10.16 -1.88 -6.33
N ALA A 291 -10.19 -3.22 -6.22
CA ALA A 291 -11.31 -3.95 -5.62
C ALA A 291 -11.72 -3.48 -4.21
N PRO A 292 -10.81 -3.09 -3.31
CA PRO A 292 -11.18 -2.59 -1.99
C PRO A 292 -12.09 -1.35 -2.01
N TYR A 293 -12.03 -0.51 -3.06
CA TYR A 293 -12.89 0.66 -3.21
C TYR A 293 -14.34 0.29 -3.50
N LEU A 294 -14.58 -0.80 -4.25
CA LEU A 294 -15.92 -1.32 -4.55
C LEU A 294 -16.66 -1.81 -3.28
N HIS A 295 -15.90 -2.26 -2.27
CA HIS A 295 -16.48 -2.71 -1.00
C HIS A 295 -16.76 -1.56 -0.04
N ALA A 296 -16.15 -0.40 -0.23
CA ALA A 296 -16.21 0.71 0.71
C ALA A 296 -17.45 1.62 0.49
N ASP A 297 -18.13 1.55 -0.66
CA ASP A 297 -19.23 2.46 -1.00
C ASP A 297 -20.58 1.72 -1.08
N LEU A 298 -21.45 2.00 -0.11
CA LEU A 298 -22.82 1.48 -0.08
C LEU A 298 -23.70 2.10 -1.18
N ALA A 299 -23.47 3.38 -1.52
CA ALA A 299 -24.27 4.09 -2.53
C ALA A 299 -24.11 3.50 -3.94
N ILE A 300 -22.96 2.88 -4.24
CA ILE A 300 -22.76 2.15 -5.50
C ILE A 300 -23.60 0.86 -5.51
N LYS A 301 -23.67 0.17 -4.36
CA LYS A 301 -24.46 -1.04 -4.23
C LYS A 301 -25.97 -0.73 -4.30
N GLU A 302 -26.40 0.36 -3.67
CA GLU A 302 -27.78 0.85 -3.74
C GLU A 302 -28.17 1.21 -5.17
N ARG A 303 -27.34 1.97 -5.90
CA ARG A 303 -27.56 2.27 -7.33
C ARG A 303 -27.61 1.02 -8.21
N ALA A 304 -26.73 0.03 -7.95
CA ALA A 304 -26.77 -1.23 -8.65
C ALA A 304 -28.07 -2.01 -8.36
N MET A 305 -28.57 -1.96 -7.13
CA MET A 305 -29.88 -2.55 -6.77
C MET A 305 -31.05 -1.84 -7.46
N GLU A 306 -31.01 -0.50 -7.56
CA GLU A 306 -32.04 0.29 -8.26
C GLU A 306 -32.12 -0.06 -9.76
N MET A 307 -30.99 -0.43 -10.37
CA MET A 307 -30.94 -0.86 -11.78
C MET A 307 -31.37 -2.33 -11.98
N THR A 308 -31.51 -3.12 -10.92
CA THR A 308 -31.94 -4.51 -11.01
C THR A 308 -33.47 -4.61 -10.74
N THR A 309 -34.22 -5.14 -11.70
CA THR A 309 -35.67 -5.45 -11.48
C THR A 309 -35.76 -6.54 -10.44
N PRO A 310 -36.56 -6.36 -9.36
CA PRO A 310 -36.68 -7.41 -8.36
C PRO A 310 -37.34 -8.65 -8.98
N THR A 311 -36.63 -9.75 -9.00
CA THR A 311 -37.18 -11.05 -9.33
C THR A 311 -38.18 -11.42 -8.25
N ARG A 312 -39.45 -11.63 -8.64
CA ARG A 312 -40.52 -12.15 -7.75
C ARG A 312 -40.23 -13.64 -7.47
N VAL A 313 -39.24 -13.91 -6.64
CA VAL A 313 -38.93 -15.25 -6.15
C VAL A 313 -39.58 -15.39 -4.76
N ARG A 314 -40.49 -16.36 -4.57
CA ARG A 314 -40.97 -16.72 -3.24
C ARG A 314 -39.79 -17.34 -2.47
N PRO A 315 -39.50 -16.89 -1.24
CA PRO A 315 -38.44 -17.51 -0.42
C PRO A 315 -38.84 -18.97 -0.13
N GLY A 316 -38.13 -19.91 -0.72
CA GLY A 316 -38.21 -21.32 -0.37
C GLY A 316 -37.04 -21.67 0.54
N ARG A 317 -37.32 -22.30 1.69
CA ARG A 317 -36.25 -22.82 2.55
C ARG A 317 -35.80 -24.14 1.95
N TYR A 318 -34.59 -24.16 1.39
CA TYR A 318 -33.94 -25.39 0.94
C TYR A 318 -33.74 -26.32 2.15
N ARG A 319 -34.12 -27.59 2.04
CA ARG A 319 -33.82 -28.64 3.02
C ARG A 319 -32.94 -29.65 2.31
N PRO A 320 -31.68 -29.80 2.72
CA PRO A 320 -30.80 -30.76 2.10
C PRO A 320 -31.28 -32.18 2.36
N PRO A 321 -31.28 -33.05 1.34
CA PRO A 321 -31.72 -34.42 1.46
C PRO A 321 -30.69 -35.36 2.14
N ASP A 322 -29.50 -34.86 2.44
CA ASP A 322 -28.38 -35.61 2.99
C ASP A 322 -27.91 -35.05 4.31
N SER A 323 -27.54 -35.92 5.27
CA SER A 323 -27.13 -35.57 6.61
C SER A 323 -25.80 -34.77 6.65
N ILE A 324 -24.91 -35.01 5.72
CA ILE A 324 -23.66 -34.25 5.59
C ILE A 324 -23.93 -32.84 5.05
N LEU A 325 -24.84 -32.71 4.09
CA LEU A 325 -25.24 -31.38 3.58
C LEU A 325 -25.97 -30.58 4.67
N ALA A 326 -26.83 -31.21 5.49
CA ALA A 326 -27.44 -30.56 6.63
C ALA A 326 -26.42 -30.08 7.66
N PHE A 327 -25.42 -30.92 7.98
CA PHE A 327 -24.31 -30.53 8.86
C PHE A 327 -23.49 -29.35 8.31
N LEU A 328 -23.25 -29.29 6.99
CA LEU A 328 -22.48 -28.21 6.37
C LEU A 328 -23.29 -26.88 6.30
N GLU A 329 -24.61 -26.95 6.33
CA GLU A 329 -25.48 -25.75 6.40
C GLU A 329 -25.57 -25.15 7.81
N ASP A 330 -25.35 -25.99 8.86
CA ASP A 330 -25.39 -25.55 10.26
C ASP A 330 -24.00 -25.07 10.78
N LEU A 331 -22.95 -25.12 9.96
CA LEU A 331 -21.60 -24.59 10.25
C LEU A 331 -21.50 -23.06 9.92
#